data_7fb3dfac34dccbeb5058e305aed1c78e
#
_entry.id   7fb3dfac34dccbeb5058e305aed1c78e
#
_cell.length_a   1.000
_cell.length_b   1.000
_cell.length_c   1.000
_cell.angle_alpha   90.00
_cell.angle_beta   90.00
_cell.angle_gamma   90.00
#
_symmetry.space_group_name_H-M   'P 1'
#
loop_
_entity.id
_entity.type
_entity.pdbx_description
1 polymer ?
#
loop_
_entity_poly.entity_id
_entity_poly.type
_entity_poly.pdbx_seq_one_letter_code
_entity_poly.pdbx_strand_id
1 'polypeptide(L)'
;MATIKEIADRLGVSISTVSKGLNGATDVSIELRQTILDTAVEMGYVTKRMKKEEHRKLCLFIENMKYEAAGDFGYDIVLGFRQAAFRDNWRVEVLPVTPGFQAQEKYDTFMLKNGYSGAFLVGFALQDPWMEQLQDTGIATALFDNFVWKNPNVAYIGTDSFEGIDTAILHLQELGHKKIAFLNGSLHSMITECRQEAFYDSMEAHGLKVDPEMVANGYYVAESAKDFVPAFVERGATAIVCGNDLLAYGVLKECERLHKRVPEDLSLIHI
;
A
#
# COMPACT_ATOMS: atom_id res chain seq x y z
N MET A 1 -12.05 -27.69 -7.30
CA MET A 1 -10.69 -27.56 -6.75
C MET A 1 -9.83 -28.60 -7.44
N ALA A 2 -8.80 -28.17 -8.15
CA ALA A 2 -7.94 -29.08 -8.88
C ALA A 2 -7.20 -30.06 -7.96
N THR A 3 -6.81 -31.18 -8.50
CA THR A 3 -6.09 -32.25 -7.80
C THR A 3 -4.69 -32.43 -8.39
N ILE A 4 -3.75 -32.99 -7.62
CA ILE A 4 -2.40 -33.32 -8.12
C ILE A 4 -2.48 -34.24 -9.35
N LYS A 5 -3.48 -35.11 -9.45
CA LYS A 5 -3.68 -35.97 -10.59
C LYS A 5 -4.03 -35.18 -11.85
N GLU A 6 -4.93 -34.23 -11.78
CA GLU A 6 -5.32 -33.39 -12.90
C GLU A 6 -4.16 -32.50 -13.39
N ILE A 7 -3.30 -32.01 -12.47
CA ILE A 7 -2.06 -31.32 -12.85
C ILE A 7 -1.10 -32.26 -13.56
N ALA A 8 -0.94 -33.48 -13.05
CA ALA A 8 -0.09 -34.50 -13.66
C ALA A 8 -0.56 -34.87 -15.07
N ASP A 9 -1.86 -35.08 -15.22
CA ASP A 9 -2.49 -35.42 -16.53
C ASP A 9 -2.32 -34.26 -17.55
N ARG A 10 -2.47 -32.98 -17.09
CA ARG A 10 -2.29 -31.78 -17.94
C ARG A 10 -0.85 -31.60 -18.41
N LEU A 11 0.14 -31.93 -17.56
CA LEU A 11 1.57 -31.77 -17.84
C LEU A 11 2.20 -33.02 -18.49
N GLY A 12 1.49 -34.15 -18.58
CA GLY A 12 2.02 -35.41 -19.07
C GLY A 12 3.12 -36.00 -18.19
N VAL A 13 3.10 -35.73 -16.90
CA VAL A 13 4.10 -36.23 -15.92
C VAL A 13 3.44 -37.12 -14.86
N SER A 14 4.26 -37.81 -14.05
CA SER A 14 3.72 -38.65 -12.99
C SER A 14 3.18 -37.81 -11.81
N ILE A 15 2.18 -38.32 -11.09
CA ILE A 15 1.65 -37.74 -9.85
C ILE A 15 2.79 -37.51 -8.84
N SER A 16 3.77 -38.43 -8.77
CA SER A 16 4.94 -38.31 -7.93
C SER A 16 5.81 -37.10 -8.32
N THR A 17 6.01 -36.87 -9.63
CA THR A 17 6.78 -35.74 -10.14
C THR A 17 6.11 -34.41 -9.77
N VAL A 18 4.79 -34.30 -9.92
CA VAL A 18 4.03 -33.11 -9.50
C VAL A 18 4.15 -32.89 -8.00
N SER A 19 3.97 -33.95 -7.20
CA SER A 19 4.11 -33.85 -5.74
C SER A 19 5.50 -33.39 -5.33
N LYS A 20 6.56 -33.90 -5.95
CA LYS A 20 7.96 -33.51 -5.72
C LYS A 20 8.20 -32.05 -6.13
N GLY A 21 7.71 -31.63 -7.30
CA GLY A 21 7.82 -30.25 -7.77
C GLY A 21 7.15 -29.24 -6.82
N LEU A 22 5.93 -29.55 -6.38
CA LEU A 22 5.18 -28.73 -5.42
C LEU A 22 5.85 -28.66 -4.03
N ASN A 23 6.57 -29.71 -3.63
CA ASN A 23 7.26 -29.78 -2.32
C ASN A 23 8.74 -29.36 -2.38
N GLY A 24 9.25 -28.93 -3.53
CA GLY A 24 10.60 -28.40 -3.67
C GLY A 24 11.70 -29.44 -3.63
N ALA A 25 11.42 -30.68 -4.02
CA ALA A 25 12.42 -31.74 -4.07
C ALA A 25 13.51 -31.42 -5.09
N THR A 26 14.75 -31.77 -4.77
CA THR A 26 15.95 -31.43 -5.56
C THR A 26 16.11 -32.29 -6.82
N ASP A 27 15.38 -33.36 -6.95
CA ASP A 27 15.37 -34.28 -8.08
C ASP A 27 14.39 -33.91 -9.20
N VAL A 28 13.77 -32.74 -9.11
CA VAL A 28 12.96 -32.10 -10.16
C VAL A 28 13.71 -30.87 -10.68
N SER A 29 13.88 -30.75 -12.01
CA SER A 29 14.55 -29.58 -12.58
C SER A 29 13.83 -28.28 -12.24
N ILE A 30 14.59 -27.17 -12.21
CA ILE A 30 14.04 -25.84 -11.87
C ILE A 30 12.93 -25.46 -12.85
N GLU A 31 13.12 -25.70 -14.15
CA GLU A 31 12.16 -25.38 -15.21
C GLU A 31 10.87 -26.21 -15.06
N LEU A 32 10.99 -27.52 -14.84
CA LEU A 32 9.82 -28.37 -14.65
C LEU A 32 9.07 -28.01 -13.36
N ARG A 33 9.81 -27.66 -12.30
CA ARG A 33 9.22 -27.20 -11.05
C ARG A 33 8.41 -25.91 -11.26
N GLN A 34 8.97 -24.95 -12.00
CA GLN A 34 8.27 -23.71 -12.31
C GLN A 34 6.98 -23.99 -13.09
N THR A 35 7.06 -24.82 -14.13
CA THR A 35 5.89 -25.25 -14.93
C THR A 35 4.82 -25.91 -14.07
N ILE A 36 5.20 -26.77 -13.11
CA ILE A 36 4.26 -27.41 -12.18
C ILE A 36 3.57 -26.37 -11.28
N LEU A 37 4.31 -25.40 -10.78
CA LEU A 37 3.77 -24.34 -9.92
C LEU A 37 2.79 -23.45 -10.68
N ASP A 38 3.17 -22.99 -11.86
CA ASP A 38 2.32 -22.14 -12.71
C ASP A 38 1.02 -22.88 -13.09
N THR A 39 1.12 -24.15 -13.48
CA THR A 39 -0.06 -24.98 -13.80
C THR A 39 -0.94 -25.20 -12.59
N ALA A 40 -0.35 -25.38 -11.40
CA ALA A 40 -1.11 -25.53 -10.14
C ALA A 40 -1.91 -24.27 -9.82
N VAL A 41 -1.30 -23.08 -10.01
CA VAL A 41 -1.97 -21.79 -9.83
C VAL A 41 -3.10 -21.63 -10.84
N GLU A 42 -2.84 -21.82 -12.14
CA GLU A 42 -3.86 -21.73 -13.21
C GLU A 42 -5.07 -22.64 -12.97
N MET A 43 -4.85 -23.80 -12.37
CA MET A 43 -5.90 -24.78 -12.06
C MET A 43 -6.55 -24.55 -10.68
N GLY A 44 -6.15 -23.53 -9.93
CA GLY A 44 -6.67 -23.24 -8.60
C GLY A 44 -6.37 -24.35 -7.59
N TYR A 45 -5.21 -24.99 -7.70
CA TYR A 45 -4.78 -26.03 -6.77
C TYR A 45 -4.26 -25.44 -5.48
N VAL A 46 -4.84 -25.88 -4.34
CA VAL A 46 -4.36 -25.53 -3.00
C VAL A 46 -3.66 -26.73 -2.39
N THR A 47 -2.39 -26.59 -2.01
CA THR A 47 -1.60 -27.72 -1.47
C THR A 47 -2.18 -28.23 -0.16
N LYS A 48 -2.01 -29.56 0.11
CA LYS A 48 -2.34 -30.14 1.41
C LYS A 48 -1.55 -29.49 2.57
N ARG A 49 -0.39 -28.87 2.26
CA ARG A 49 0.47 -28.16 3.19
C ARG A 49 -0.19 -26.87 3.68
N MET A 50 -0.96 -26.19 2.82
CA MET A 50 -1.77 -25.03 3.20
C MET A 50 -2.98 -25.40 4.08
N LYS A 51 -3.36 -26.68 4.12
CA LYS A 51 -4.50 -27.19 4.91
C LYS A 51 -4.13 -27.72 6.28
N LYS A 52 -2.84 -27.93 6.59
CA LYS A 52 -2.40 -28.45 7.88
C LYS A 52 -2.05 -27.32 8.85
N GLU A 53 -2.64 -27.33 10.02
CA GLU A 53 -2.45 -26.35 11.11
C GLU A 53 -1.00 -26.14 11.56
N GLU A 54 -0.10 -27.06 11.25
CA GLU A 54 1.31 -27.01 11.69
C GLU A 54 2.19 -25.97 11.00
N HIS A 55 1.73 -25.32 9.91
CA HIS A 55 2.52 -24.33 9.15
C HIS A 55 1.68 -23.13 8.75
N ARG A 56 1.12 -22.42 9.73
CA ARG A 56 0.46 -21.13 9.53
C ARG A 56 1.51 -20.06 9.26
N LYS A 57 1.77 -19.77 7.99
CA LYS A 57 2.79 -18.83 7.56
C LYS A 57 2.15 -17.72 6.74
N LEU A 58 2.34 -16.49 7.19
CA LEU A 58 1.93 -15.29 6.49
C LEU A 58 3.16 -14.53 5.99
N CYS A 59 2.98 -13.79 4.90
CA CYS A 59 3.97 -12.86 4.40
C CYS A 59 3.47 -11.42 4.58
N LEU A 60 4.35 -10.54 5.04
CA LEU A 60 4.15 -9.10 5.00
C LEU A 60 5.11 -8.56 3.95
N PHE A 61 4.58 -8.11 2.81
CA PHE A 61 5.35 -7.46 1.76
C PHE A 61 5.40 -5.96 1.99
N ILE A 62 6.59 -5.39 1.91
CA ILE A 62 6.78 -3.94 2.07
C ILE A 62 7.45 -3.40 0.82
N GLU A 63 6.86 -2.37 0.25
CA GLU A 63 7.43 -1.61 -0.84
C GLU A 63 7.52 -0.14 -0.47
N ASN A 64 8.61 0.50 -0.90
CA ASN A 64 8.82 1.95 -0.82
C ASN A 64 8.44 2.60 0.54
N MET A 65 8.62 1.87 1.64
CA MET A 65 8.27 2.32 2.99
C MET A 65 9.36 1.93 3.98
N LYS A 66 9.76 2.87 4.84
CA LYS A 66 10.67 2.59 5.98
C LYS A 66 9.90 1.92 7.11
N TYR A 67 10.49 0.88 7.70
CA TYR A 67 9.84 0.07 8.75
C TYR A 67 10.81 -0.53 9.77
N GLU A 68 12.09 -0.24 9.68
CA GLU A 68 13.12 -0.91 10.48
C GLU A 68 13.35 -0.25 11.84
N ALA A 69 13.12 1.06 11.95
CA ALA A 69 13.37 1.84 13.15
C ALA A 69 12.05 2.32 13.79
N ALA A 70 12.04 2.36 15.13
CA ALA A 70 10.98 3.03 15.86
C ALA A 70 10.90 4.50 15.43
N GLY A 71 9.73 4.94 14.94
CA GLY A 71 9.52 6.25 14.33
C GLY A 71 9.40 6.20 12.80
N ASP A 72 9.74 5.09 12.16
CA ASP A 72 9.35 4.86 10.78
C ASP A 72 7.85 4.56 10.71
N PHE A 73 7.15 5.09 9.73
CA PHE A 73 5.71 4.87 9.58
C PHE A 73 5.32 3.38 9.50
N GLY A 74 6.10 2.58 8.78
CA GLY A 74 5.86 1.14 8.64
C GLY A 74 6.17 0.32 9.89
N TYR A 75 6.92 0.85 10.86
CA TYR A 75 7.37 0.10 12.02
C TYR A 75 6.21 -0.42 12.87
N ASP A 76 5.28 0.45 13.24
CA ASP A 76 4.13 0.08 14.07
C ASP A 76 3.15 -0.82 13.32
N ILE A 77 3.03 -0.67 12.00
CA ILE A 77 2.23 -1.56 11.14
C ILE A 77 2.79 -2.97 11.17
N VAL A 78 4.11 -3.12 10.97
CA VAL A 78 4.82 -4.41 11.02
C VAL A 78 4.70 -5.04 12.40
N LEU A 79 4.92 -4.25 13.45
CA LEU A 79 4.85 -4.71 14.84
C LEU A 79 3.43 -5.18 15.19
N GLY A 80 2.41 -4.38 14.87
CA GLY A 80 1.01 -4.70 15.12
C GLY A 80 0.56 -5.96 14.38
N PHE A 81 0.92 -6.10 13.10
CA PHE A 81 0.60 -7.30 12.32
C PHE A 81 1.27 -8.55 12.91
N ARG A 82 2.56 -8.48 13.27
CA ARG A 82 3.28 -9.59 13.90
C ARG A 82 2.65 -10.00 15.24
N GLN A 83 2.27 -9.02 16.08
CA GLN A 83 1.62 -9.28 17.35
C GLN A 83 0.26 -9.94 17.18
N ALA A 84 -0.57 -9.46 16.26
CA ALA A 84 -1.88 -10.05 15.96
C ALA A 84 -1.72 -11.48 15.43
N ALA A 85 -0.84 -11.70 14.47
CA ALA A 85 -0.56 -13.01 13.92
C ALA A 85 -0.06 -14.01 14.96
N PHE A 86 0.81 -13.57 15.87
CA PHE A 86 1.36 -14.41 16.94
C PHE A 86 0.27 -14.91 17.90
N ARG A 87 -0.74 -14.08 18.23
CA ARG A 87 -1.87 -14.48 19.09
C ARG A 87 -2.63 -15.67 18.54
N ASP A 88 -2.69 -15.77 17.20
CA ASP A 88 -3.40 -16.85 16.50
C ASP A 88 -2.46 -17.95 15.99
N ASN A 89 -1.24 -18.03 16.53
CA ASN A 89 -0.21 -19.01 16.19
C ASN A 89 0.22 -18.96 14.70
N TRP A 90 0.20 -17.77 14.06
CA TRP A 90 0.76 -17.55 12.73
C TRP A 90 2.21 -17.08 12.83
N ARG A 91 3.04 -17.55 11.91
CA ARG A 91 4.38 -17.01 11.68
C ARG A 91 4.32 -15.96 10.58
N VAL A 92 4.99 -14.83 10.79
CA VAL A 92 5.06 -13.75 9.81
C VAL A 92 6.50 -13.61 9.32
N GLU A 93 6.68 -13.68 8.02
CA GLU A 93 7.90 -13.24 7.35
C GLU A 93 7.67 -11.84 6.74
N VAL A 94 8.61 -10.94 6.97
CA VAL A 94 8.58 -9.59 6.38
C VAL A 94 9.58 -9.58 5.24
N LEU A 95 9.10 -9.25 4.04
CA LEU A 95 9.88 -9.25 2.82
C LEU A 95 9.77 -7.88 2.13
N PRO A 96 10.87 -7.10 2.10
CA PRO A 96 10.92 -5.94 1.22
C PRO A 96 10.91 -6.40 -0.23
N VAL A 97 10.08 -5.76 -1.04
CA VAL A 97 9.93 -6.06 -2.47
C VAL A 97 10.09 -4.78 -3.29
N THR A 98 10.36 -4.95 -4.58
CA THR A 98 10.48 -3.85 -5.53
C THR A 98 9.60 -4.16 -6.75
N PRO A 99 9.22 -3.15 -7.58
CA PRO A 99 8.51 -3.40 -8.83
C PRO A 99 9.26 -4.34 -9.77
N GLY A 100 10.61 -4.29 -9.77
CA GLY A 100 11.45 -5.21 -10.55
C GLY A 100 11.33 -6.66 -10.10
N PHE A 101 11.25 -6.91 -8.79
CA PHE A 101 10.99 -8.25 -8.26
C PHE A 101 9.58 -8.73 -8.62
N GLN A 102 8.58 -7.88 -8.46
CA GLN A 102 7.19 -8.18 -8.79
C GLN A 102 6.99 -8.51 -10.28
N ALA A 103 7.73 -7.84 -11.17
CA ALA A 103 7.68 -8.11 -12.61
C ALA A 103 8.28 -9.48 -13.00
N GLN A 104 9.19 -10.02 -12.20
CA GLN A 104 9.87 -11.30 -12.46
C GLN A 104 9.17 -12.49 -11.82
N GLU A 105 8.49 -12.30 -10.69
CA GLU A 105 7.84 -13.37 -9.92
C GLU A 105 6.32 -13.16 -9.92
N LYS A 106 5.57 -14.14 -10.39
CA LYS A 106 4.09 -14.11 -10.29
C LYS A 106 3.66 -14.24 -8.83
N TYR A 107 2.72 -13.41 -8.40
CA TYR A 107 2.26 -13.35 -7.01
C TYR A 107 1.82 -14.71 -6.45
N ASP A 108 0.82 -15.34 -7.07
CA ASP A 108 0.28 -16.62 -6.58
C ASP A 108 1.32 -17.75 -6.64
N THR A 109 2.19 -17.75 -7.66
CA THR A 109 3.29 -18.71 -7.76
C THR A 109 4.31 -18.53 -6.64
N PHE A 110 4.67 -17.27 -6.34
CA PHE A 110 5.58 -16.95 -5.24
C PHE A 110 4.99 -17.41 -3.89
N MET A 111 3.71 -17.11 -3.65
CA MET A 111 3.01 -17.50 -2.43
C MET A 111 2.96 -19.03 -2.27
N LEU A 112 2.61 -19.74 -3.33
CA LEU A 112 2.55 -21.20 -3.33
C LEU A 112 3.93 -21.84 -3.12
N LYS A 113 4.95 -21.37 -3.84
CA LYS A 113 6.34 -21.86 -3.77
C LYS A 113 6.93 -21.75 -2.35
N ASN A 114 6.60 -20.68 -1.64
CA ASN A 114 7.12 -20.41 -0.30
C ASN A 114 6.18 -20.90 0.84
N GLY A 115 5.02 -21.44 0.49
CA GLY A 115 4.05 -22.01 1.43
C GLY A 115 3.35 -20.97 2.31
N TYR A 116 3.18 -19.75 1.80
CA TYR A 116 2.41 -18.73 2.49
C TYR A 116 0.91 -18.98 2.33
N SER A 117 0.17 -18.81 3.42
CA SER A 117 -1.29 -18.99 3.46
C SER A 117 -2.05 -17.69 3.19
N GLY A 118 -1.39 -16.57 3.30
CA GLY A 118 -1.93 -15.25 3.04
C GLY A 118 -0.84 -14.18 3.14
N ALA A 119 -1.17 -12.97 2.68
CA ALA A 119 -0.24 -11.85 2.71
C ALA A 119 -0.90 -10.56 3.18
N PHE A 120 -0.06 -9.65 3.67
CA PHE A 120 -0.37 -8.25 3.89
C PHE A 120 0.62 -7.41 3.09
N LEU A 121 0.11 -6.52 2.23
CA LEU A 121 0.89 -5.68 1.34
C LEU A 121 0.80 -4.23 1.82
N VAL A 122 1.96 -3.59 1.97
CA VAL A 122 2.10 -2.24 2.52
C VAL A 122 3.01 -1.40 1.63
N GLY A 123 2.58 -0.20 1.28
CA GLY A 123 3.36 0.76 0.50
C GLY A 123 3.31 0.57 -1.02
N PHE A 124 2.47 -0.32 -1.52
CA PHE A 124 2.33 -0.60 -2.95
C PHE A 124 1.67 0.56 -3.69
N ALA A 125 2.20 0.87 -4.88
CA ALA A 125 1.61 1.82 -5.81
C ALA A 125 0.53 1.15 -6.67
N LEU A 126 -0.42 1.95 -7.20
CA LEU A 126 -1.52 1.45 -8.04
C LEU A 126 -1.03 0.68 -9.29
N GLN A 127 0.13 1.06 -9.82
CA GLN A 127 0.69 0.50 -11.06
C GLN A 127 1.69 -0.63 -10.83
N ASP A 128 1.87 -1.08 -9.58
CA ASP A 128 2.79 -2.17 -9.30
C ASP A 128 2.34 -3.47 -9.96
N PRO A 129 3.29 -4.27 -10.50
CA PRO A 129 2.96 -5.46 -11.28
C PRO A 129 2.06 -6.48 -10.57
N TRP A 130 2.15 -6.58 -9.26
CA TRP A 130 1.29 -7.49 -8.50
C TRP A 130 -0.13 -6.96 -8.32
N MET A 131 -0.35 -5.64 -8.35
CA MET A 131 -1.69 -5.07 -8.18
C MET A 131 -2.68 -5.56 -9.26
N GLU A 132 -2.23 -5.72 -10.52
CA GLU A 132 -3.03 -6.32 -11.58
C GLU A 132 -3.34 -7.80 -11.29
N GLN A 133 -2.34 -8.56 -10.83
CA GLN A 133 -2.49 -9.99 -10.52
C GLN A 133 -3.43 -10.25 -9.33
N LEU A 134 -3.51 -9.31 -8.38
CA LEU A 134 -4.40 -9.42 -7.23
C LEU A 134 -5.89 -9.39 -7.60
N GLN A 135 -6.25 -8.93 -8.80
CA GLN A 135 -7.65 -8.95 -9.26
C GLN A 135 -8.20 -10.37 -9.38
N ASP A 136 -7.34 -11.33 -9.69
CA ASP A 136 -7.72 -12.72 -9.92
C ASP A 136 -7.07 -13.71 -8.92
N THR A 137 -6.34 -13.21 -7.91
CA THR A 137 -5.67 -14.07 -6.93
C THR A 137 -6.65 -14.94 -6.15
N GLY A 138 -6.27 -16.19 -5.94
CA GLY A 138 -6.93 -17.10 -4.99
C GLY A 138 -6.37 -17.03 -3.56
N ILE A 139 -5.36 -16.21 -3.31
CA ILE A 139 -4.68 -16.10 -2.03
C ILE A 139 -5.33 -15.01 -1.17
N ALA A 140 -5.62 -15.34 0.10
CA ALA A 140 -6.11 -14.36 1.05
C ALA A 140 -5.08 -13.24 1.25
N THR A 141 -5.43 -12.03 0.85
CA THR A 141 -4.54 -10.88 0.82
C THR A 141 -5.20 -9.67 1.47
N ALA A 142 -4.48 -8.94 2.29
CA ALA A 142 -4.90 -7.63 2.77
C ALA A 142 -3.99 -6.56 2.15
N LEU A 143 -4.59 -5.43 1.77
CA LEU A 143 -3.89 -4.26 1.24
C LEU A 143 -4.01 -3.11 2.23
N PHE A 144 -2.90 -2.45 2.50
CA PHE A 144 -2.88 -1.22 3.30
C PHE A 144 -2.91 0.00 2.39
N ASP A 145 -3.90 0.88 2.62
CA ASP A 145 -4.10 2.11 1.85
C ASP A 145 -4.13 1.89 0.32
N ASN A 146 -4.65 0.73 -0.09
CA ASN A 146 -4.81 0.35 -1.48
C ASN A 146 -5.93 -0.70 -1.61
N PHE A 147 -6.60 -0.80 -2.75
CA PHE A 147 -7.69 -1.75 -2.93
C PHE A 147 -7.71 -2.39 -4.31
N VAL A 148 -8.39 -3.52 -4.41
CA VAL A 148 -8.69 -4.23 -5.64
C VAL A 148 -10.20 -4.46 -5.72
N TRP A 149 -10.78 -4.12 -6.88
CA TRP A 149 -12.22 -4.26 -7.10
C TRP A 149 -12.64 -5.72 -7.31
N LYS A 150 -13.70 -6.13 -6.61
CA LYS A 150 -14.45 -7.37 -6.87
C LYS A 150 -13.72 -8.69 -6.57
N ASN A 151 -12.53 -8.72 -5.98
CA ASN A 151 -11.94 -9.96 -5.55
C ASN A 151 -12.27 -10.23 -4.06
N PRO A 152 -13.08 -11.26 -3.74
CA PRO A 152 -13.44 -11.56 -2.35
C PRO A 152 -12.26 -12.08 -1.49
N ASN A 153 -11.13 -12.44 -2.11
CA ASN A 153 -9.93 -12.86 -1.41
C ASN A 153 -9.02 -11.70 -1.03
N VAL A 154 -9.33 -10.47 -1.50
CA VAL A 154 -8.53 -9.28 -1.22
C VAL A 154 -9.33 -8.32 -0.35
N ALA A 155 -8.80 -8.04 0.84
CA ALA A 155 -9.37 -7.10 1.79
C ALA A 155 -8.61 -5.77 1.73
N TYR A 156 -9.30 -4.67 2.03
CA TYR A 156 -8.75 -3.34 2.19
C TYR A 156 -8.69 -2.95 3.66
N ILE A 157 -7.60 -2.32 4.06
CA ILE A 157 -7.42 -1.69 5.37
C ILE A 157 -6.83 -0.30 5.12
N GLY A 158 -7.48 0.73 5.65
CA GLY A 158 -7.02 2.11 5.51
C GLY A 158 -7.86 3.08 6.31
N THR A 159 -7.55 4.36 6.18
CA THR A 159 -8.25 5.47 6.84
C THR A 159 -9.35 6.03 5.94
N ASP A 160 -10.39 6.59 6.55
CA ASP A 160 -11.37 7.41 5.83
C ASP A 160 -10.78 8.80 5.58
N SER A 161 -10.19 8.95 4.40
CA SER A 161 -9.56 10.21 4.01
C SER A 161 -10.58 11.33 3.80
N PHE A 162 -11.82 10.99 3.43
CA PHE A 162 -12.85 12.01 3.22
C PHE A 162 -13.23 12.68 4.55
N GLU A 163 -13.54 11.91 5.58
CA GLU A 163 -13.86 12.43 6.92
C GLU A 163 -12.73 13.29 7.48
N GLY A 164 -11.47 12.84 7.34
CA GLY A 164 -10.30 13.58 7.84
C GLY A 164 -10.10 14.92 7.13
N ILE A 165 -10.14 14.92 5.78
CA ILE A 165 -10.00 16.14 4.98
C ILE A 165 -11.17 17.09 5.23
N ASP A 166 -12.41 16.60 5.23
CA ASP A 166 -13.59 17.43 5.43
C ASP A 166 -13.56 18.13 6.79
N THR A 167 -13.19 17.40 7.84
CA THR A 167 -13.00 17.98 9.18
C THR A 167 -11.95 19.08 9.19
N ALA A 168 -10.83 18.87 8.50
CA ALA A 168 -9.75 19.86 8.42
C ALA A 168 -10.19 21.13 7.65
N ILE A 169 -10.88 20.96 6.52
CA ILE A 169 -11.40 22.08 5.70
C ILE A 169 -12.45 22.87 6.48
N LEU A 170 -13.40 22.19 7.11
CA LEU A 170 -14.43 22.84 7.95
C LEU A 170 -13.79 23.68 9.07
N HIS A 171 -12.82 23.09 9.78
CA HIS A 171 -12.09 23.79 10.83
C HIS A 171 -11.40 25.07 10.33
N LEU A 172 -10.70 24.97 9.19
CA LEU A 172 -10.04 26.13 8.59
C LEU A 172 -11.06 27.19 8.13
N GLN A 173 -12.20 26.77 7.59
CA GLN A 173 -13.29 27.67 7.20
C GLN A 173 -13.86 28.43 8.42
N GLU A 174 -14.10 27.72 9.53
CA GLU A 174 -14.57 28.32 10.79
C GLU A 174 -13.61 29.38 11.33
N LEU A 175 -12.29 29.21 11.10
CA LEU A 175 -11.25 30.18 11.41
C LEU A 175 -11.17 31.34 10.37
N GLY A 176 -12.01 31.32 9.33
CA GLY A 176 -12.11 32.36 8.31
C GLY A 176 -11.18 32.21 7.12
N HIS A 177 -10.49 31.09 6.98
CA HIS A 177 -9.65 30.80 5.82
C HIS A 177 -10.49 30.58 4.57
N LYS A 178 -10.06 31.18 3.45
CA LYS A 178 -10.71 31.02 2.13
C LYS A 178 -9.73 30.62 1.04
N LYS A 179 -8.44 30.89 1.25
CA LYS A 179 -7.35 30.51 0.35
C LYS A 179 -6.53 29.41 1.00
N ILE A 180 -6.96 28.18 0.79
CA ILE A 180 -6.39 26.99 1.40
C ILE A 180 -5.58 26.24 0.33
N ALA A 181 -4.30 26.01 0.60
CA ALA A 181 -3.45 25.17 -0.24
C ALA A 181 -3.46 23.73 0.25
N PHE A 182 -3.16 22.79 -0.62
CA PHE A 182 -3.03 21.37 -0.30
C PHE A 182 -1.71 20.81 -0.80
N LEU A 183 -0.87 20.36 0.13
CA LEU A 183 0.35 19.64 -0.18
C LEU A 183 0.15 18.15 0.13
N ASN A 184 -0.12 17.38 -0.91
CA ASN A 184 -0.46 15.97 -0.84
C ASN A 184 0.77 15.08 -1.07
N GLY A 185 0.55 13.76 -1.04
CA GLY A 185 1.59 12.75 -1.16
C GLY A 185 2.00 12.42 -2.60
N SER A 186 2.61 11.26 -2.77
CA SER A 186 3.14 10.79 -4.05
C SER A 186 2.03 10.48 -5.06
N LEU A 187 2.24 10.87 -6.30
CA LEU A 187 1.41 10.42 -7.43
C LEU A 187 1.41 8.89 -7.53
N HIS A 188 0.33 8.30 -8.05
CA HIS A 188 0.13 6.85 -8.18
C HIS A 188 -0.03 6.09 -6.85
N SER A 189 -0.18 6.80 -5.74
CA SER A 189 -0.64 6.23 -4.48
C SER A 189 -2.15 6.39 -4.39
N MET A 190 -2.88 5.31 -4.13
CA MET A 190 -4.34 5.37 -3.98
C MET A 190 -4.76 6.36 -2.90
N ILE A 191 -4.07 6.36 -1.76
CA ILE A 191 -4.39 7.27 -0.66
C ILE A 191 -4.18 8.75 -1.07
N THR A 192 -3.21 9.04 -1.94
CA THR A 192 -3.01 10.38 -2.50
C THR A 192 -4.19 10.78 -3.38
N GLU A 193 -4.66 9.88 -4.25
CA GLU A 193 -5.82 10.14 -5.12
C GLU A 193 -7.09 10.36 -4.27
N CYS A 194 -7.36 9.49 -3.30
CA CYS A 194 -8.50 9.63 -2.39
C CYS A 194 -8.46 10.95 -1.60
N ARG A 195 -7.31 11.36 -1.08
CA ARG A 195 -7.15 12.62 -0.36
C ARG A 195 -7.33 13.83 -1.26
N GLN A 196 -6.86 13.74 -2.49
CA GLN A 196 -7.04 14.83 -3.45
C GLN A 196 -8.51 15.00 -3.84
N GLU A 197 -9.21 13.91 -4.13
CA GLU A 197 -10.65 13.91 -4.40
C GLU A 197 -11.42 14.49 -3.20
N ALA A 198 -11.15 13.98 -1.99
CA ALA A 198 -11.76 14.48 -0.77
C ALA A 198 -11.51 15.98 -0.55
N PHE A 199 -10.32 16.50 -0.89
CA PHE A 199 -10.02 17.93 -0.79
C PHE A 199 -10.88 18.76 -1.74
N TYR A 200 -11.00 18.35 -3.00
CA TYR A 200 -11.84 19.07 -3.98
C TYR A 200 -13.32 19.04 -3.56
N ASP A 201 -13.83 17.89 -3.18
CA ASP A 201 -15.22 17.68 -2.77
C ASP A 201 -15.55 18.49 -1.50
N SER A 202 -14.68 18.48 -0.50
CA SER A 202 -14.87 19.25 0.73
C SER A 202 -14.81 20.75 0.49
N MET A 203 -13.88 21.24 -0.32
CA MET A 203 -13.83 22.66 -0.68
C MET A 203 -15.11 23.10 -1.39
N GLU A 204 -15.64 22.29 -2.32
CA GLU A 204 -16.90 22.56 -3.01
C GLU A 204 -18.10 22.54 -2.05
N ALA A 205 -18.19 21.50 -1.21
CA ALA A 205 -19.28 21.33 -0.23
C ALA A 205 -19.37 22.51 0.75
N HIS A 206 -18.23 23.08 1.13
CA HIS A 206 -18.14 24.25 2.01
C HIS A 206 -18.13 25.59 1.26
N GLY A 207 -18.37 25.59 -0.05
CA GLY A 207 -18.48 26.82 -0.88
C GLY A 207 -17.14 27.57 -1.02
N LEU A 208 -16.02 26.89 -0.82
CA LEU A 208 -14.67 27.41 -1.00
C LEU A 208 -14.17 27.17 -2.42
N LYS A 209 -13.39 28.12 -2.96
CA LYS A 209 -12.80 27.98 -4.30
C LYS A 209 -11.42 27.37 -4.20
N VAL A 210 -11.18 26.35 -5.00
CA VAL A 210 -9.84 25.77 -5.19
C VAL A 210 -9.09 26.55 -6.26
N ASP A 211 -7.86 27.01 -5.95
CA ASP A 211 -6.88 27.38 -6.95
C ASP A 211 -6.07 26.12 -7.29
N PRO A 212 -6.15 25.59 -8.53
CA PRO A 212 -5.44 24.37 -8.90
C PRO A 212 -3.92 24.46 -8.71
N GLU A 213 -3.35 25.66 -8.78
CA GLU A 213 -1.91 25.88 -8.55
C GLU A 213 -1.54 25.97 -7.07
N MET A 214 -2.52 25.86 -6.18
CA MET A 214 -2.33 25.67 -4.75
C MET A 214 -2.53 24.21 -4.31
N VAL A 215 -2.68 23.26 -5.27
CA VAL A 215 -2.74 21.82 -5.00
C VAL A 215 -1.51 21.17 -5.62
N ALA A 216 -0.70 20.54 -4.80
CA ALA A 216 0.56 19.93 -5.22
C ALA A 216 0.77 18.56 -4.62
N ASN A 217 1.53 17.73 -5.33
CA ASN A 217 1.88 16.38 -4.91
C ASN A 217 3.39 16.28 -4.66
N GLY A 218 3.76 15.92 -3.42
CA GLY A 218 5.13 15.65 -3.01
C GLY A 218 5.45 14.15 -2.99
N TYR A 219 6.33 13.75 -2.07
CA TYR A 219 6.77 12.36 -1.92
C TYR A 219 6.61 11.84 -0.49
N TYR A 220 5.71 12.42 0.30
CA TYR A 220 5.56 12.14 1.73
C TYR A 220 6.84 12.39 2.54
N VAL A 221 7.72 13.27 2.06
CA VAL A 221 8.97 13.66 2.74
C VAL A 221 9.04 15.17 2.94
N ALA A 222 9.71 15.60 3.99
CA ALA A 222 9.78 17.01 4.36
C ALA A 222 10.39 17.90 3.27
N GLU A 223 11.34 17.36 2.50
CA GLU A 223 12.04 18.06 1.42
C GLU A 223 11.12 18.53 0.30
N SER A 224 9.97 17.86 0.11
CA SER A 224 9.00 18.25 -0.92
C SER A 224 8.43 19.67 -0.71
N ALA A 225 8.35 20.13 0.55
CA ALA A 225 7.75 21.43 0.88
C ALA A 225 8.48 22.61 0.20
N LYS A 226 9.80 22.53 0.03
CA LYS A 226 10.61 23.59 -0.57
C LYS A 226 10.22 23.92 -2.01
N ASP A 227 9.68 22.95 -2.74
CA ASP A 227 9.35 23.08 -4.15
C ASP A 227 7.97 23.75 -4.35
N PHE A 228 7.10 23.73 -3.33
CA PHE A 228 5.71 24.16 -3.45
C PHE A 228 5.31 25.31 -2.54
N VAL A 229 5.79 25.33 -1.27
CA VAL A 229 5.37 26.33 -0.26
C VAL A 229 5.64 27.77 -0.67
N PRO A 230 6.78 28.11 -1.32
CA PRO A 230 7.02 29.48 -1.79
C PRO A 230 5.92 29.97 -2.74
N ALA A 231 5.51 29.14 -3.71
CA ALA A 231 4.46 29.46 -4.67
C ALA A 231 3.09 29.59 -3.98
N PHE A 232 2.78 28.75 -2.99
CA PHE A 232 1.54 28.89 -2.22
C PHE A 232 1.46 30.20 -1.45
N VAL A 233 2.56 30.60 -0.82
CA VAL A 233 2.66 31.87 -0.10
C VAL A 233 2.55 33.07 -1.04
N GLU A 234 3.21 33.03 -2.19
CA GLU A 234 3.13 34.09 -3.23
C GLU A 234 1.72 34.27 -3.76
N ARG A 235 0.97 33.16 -3.93
CA ARG A 235 -0.44 33.17 -4.33
C ARG A 235 -1.39 33.62 -3.23
N GLY A 236 -0.88 33.82 -2.03
CA GLY A 236 -1.63 34.32 -0.88
C GLY A 236 -2.42 33.22 -0.15
N ALA A 237 -1.93 31.99 -0.14
CA ALA A 237 -2.46 30.97 0.74
C ALA A 237 -2.40 31.45 2.20
N THR A 238 -3.51 31.29 2.93
CA THR A 238 -3.62 31.63 4.35
C THR A 238 -3.58 30.40 5.25
N ALA A 239 -3.76 29.23 4.66
CA ALA A 239 -3.63 27.93 5.31
C ALA A 239 -3.09 26.88 4.33
N ILE A 240 -2.38 25.88 4.87
CA ILE A 240 -1.95 24.70 4.11
C ILE A 240 -2.45 23.46 4.85
N VAL A 241 -3.13 22.57 4.10
CA VAL A 241 -3.42 21.21 4.52
C VAL A 241 -2.30 20.32 3.99
N CYS A 242 -1.77 19.42 4.82
CA CYS A 242 -0.72 18.49 4.45
C CYS A 242 -1.22 17.05 4.50
N GLY A 243 -0.80 16.24 3.54
CA GLY A 243 -1.15 14.83 3.45
C GLY A 243 -0.48 13.93 4.51
N ASN A 244 0.49 14.43 5.29
CA ASN A 244 1.05 13.75 6.46
C ASN A 244 1.92 14.68 7.31
N ASP A 245 2.37 14.18 8.48
CA ASP A 245 3.26 14.89 9.42
C ASP A 245 4.59 15.34 8.81
N LEU A 246 5.21 14.50 7.97
CA LEU A 246 6.51 14.83 7.38
C LEU A 246 6.41 16.01 6.41
N LEU A 247 5.36 16.06 5.61
CA LEU A 247 5.07 17.23 4.76
C LEU A 247 4.82 18.47 5.61
N ALA A 248 4.02 18.36 6.68
CA ALA A 248 3.76 19.46 7.59
C ALA A 248 5.05 19.97 8.25
N TYR A 249 5.92 19.08 8.68
CA TYR A 249 7.23 19.45 9.20
C TYR A 249 8.09 20.17 8.15
N GLY A 250 8.04 19.74 6.91
CA GLY A 250 8.68 20.42 5.79
C GLY A 250 8.12 21.84 5.58
N VAL A 251 6.80 21.99 5.66
CA VAL A 251 6.12 23.30 5.56
C VAL A 251 6.58 24.22 6.68
N LEU A 252 6.68 23.75 7.94
CA LEU A 252 7.19 24.56 9.06
C LEU A 252 8.60 25.08 8.80
N LYS A 253 9.51 24.21 8.32
CA LYS A 253 10.88 24.63 7.97
C LYS A 253 10.91 25.66 6.86
N GLU A 254 10.05 25.48 5.85
CA GLU A 254 10.01 26.41 4.74
C GLU A 254 9.38 27.75 5.13
N CYS A 255 8.37 27.75 6.01
CA CYS A 255 7.81 28.96 6.61
C CYS A 255 8.87 29.74 7.39
N GLU A 256 9.70 29.05 8.19
CA GLU A 256 10.83 29.69 8.91
C GLU A 256 11.81 30.35 7.93
N ARG A 257 12.18 29.66 6.85
CA ARG A 257 13.06 30.21 5.80
C ARG A 257 12.47 31.43 5.09
N LEU A 258 11.13 31.45 4.91
CA LEU A 258 10.39 32.53 4.28
C LEU A 258 10.00 33.64 5.29
N HIS A 259 10.45 33.55 6.55
CA HIS A 259 10.08 34.46 7.64
C HIS A 259 8.56 34.59 7.85
N LYS A 260 7.84 33.48 7.66
CA LYS A 260 6.41 33.36 7.96
C LYS A 260 6.21 32.64 9.30
N ARG A 261 5.39 33.22 10.15
CA ARG A 261 5.05 32.62 11.44
C ARG A 261 3.84 31.73 11.29
N VAL A 262 3.90 30.58 11.93
CA VAL A 262 2.77 29.65 12.04
C VAL A 262 2.32 29.65 13.49
N PRO A 263 1.06 29.98 13.80
CA PRO A 263 -0.08 30.14 12.86
C PRO A 263 -0.36 31.59 12.39
N GLU A 264 0.36 32.62 12.84
CA GLU A 264 -0.02 34.03 12.69
C GLU A 264 -0.06 34.52 11.25
N ASP A 265 0.89 34.10 10.40
CA ASP A 265 0.98 34.49 9.01
C ASP A 265 0.46 33.37 8.04
N LEU A 266 0.43 32.13 8.50
CA LEU A 266 -0.03 30.94 7.76
C LEU A 266 -0.48 29.86 8.72
N SER A 267 -1.70 29.39 8.60
CA SER A 267 -2.18 28.22 9.34
C SER A 267 -1.72 26.92 8.70
N LEU A 268 -1.51 25.90 9.52
CA LEU A 268 -1.05 24.59 9.08
C LEU A 268 -1.83 23.48 9.78
N ILE A 269 -2.30 22.52 9.01
CA ILE A 269 -2.95 21.31 9.51
C ILE A 269 -2.53 20.11 8.66
N HIS A 270 -2.53 18.91 9.24
CA HIS A 270 -2.28 17.67 8.52
C HIS A 270 -3.29 16.59 8.90
N ILE A 271 -3.36 15.54 8.08
CA ILE A 271 -4.26 14.41 8.23
C ILE A 271 -3.49 13.10 8.29
#